data_14b96e9a9de60c2cdb0ae63b986f4d5c
#
_entry.id   14b96e9a9de60c2cdb0ae63b986f4d5c
#
_cell.length_a   1.000
_cell.length_b   1.000
_cell.length_c   1.000
_cell.angle_alpha   90.00
_cell.angle_beta   90.00
_cell.angle_gamma   90.00
#
_symmetry.space_group_name_H-M   'P 1'
#
loop_
_entity.id
_entity.type
_entity.pdbx_description
1 polymer ?
#
loop_
_entity_poly.entity_id
_entity_poly.type
_entity_poly.pdbx_seq_one_letter_code
_entity_poly.pdbx_strand_id
1 'polypeptide(L)'
;MGGLIARLGGWPVAFLAIVFALFLLAAGMSAVRRLTRPMDSLIDAAGRIEAGDYSVQVPESGPRDLRSVAHAFNEMSARLKASDEQRRGFMAELAHEFRTPLTVIRGQAEAIGDGVYPGDAAHLSPILDATQTLDRLVEDLRTLVLTDAGNLVLHKEPTDLGALAADTAESFQTQAEAAHVTLSAEVADNLPTVDIDPARIRSVIGNLLSNAIRHTPSGGLVKVGVSGSGNEAVVTVTDTGDGIPPELLPHVFERFVKGASSPGSGLGLAIAHDIVNAHGGKLEVQSSVGSGTTIRLTLRSSGVG
;
A
#
# COMPACT_ATOMS: atom_id res chain seq x y z
N MET A 1 94.74 -21.98 11.50
CA MET A 1 93.34 -22.47 11.83
C MET A 1 92.43 -21.25 12.18
N GLY A 2 92.29 -20.30 11.31
CA GLY A 2 91.47 -19.09 11.56
C GLY A 2 90.51 -18.66 10.50
N GLY A 3 90.33 -19.48 9.43
CA GLY A 3 89.56 -19.04 8.27
C GLY A 3 88.19 -19.77 7.98
N LEU A 4 87.84 -20.72 8.84
CA LEU A 4 86.65 -21.55 8.58
C LEU A 4 85.40 -21.20 9.37
N ILE A 5 85.58 -20.46 10.47
CA ILE A 5 84.46 -20.06 11.36
C ILE A 5 83.76 -18.79 10.91
N ALA A 6 84.38 -17.94 10.08
CA ALA A 6 83.78 -16.69 9.61
C ALA A 6 82.80 -16.89 8.44
N ARG A 7 82.78 -18.08 7.77
CA ARG A 7 81.86 -18.35 6.63
C ARG A 7 80.55 -19.00 6.99
N LEU A 8 80.39 -19.52 8.19
CA LEU A 8 79.12 -20.17 8.63
C LEU A 8 78.13 -19.23 9.38
N GLY A 9 78.62 -18.02 9.78
CA GLY A 9 77.78 -17.10 10.55
C GLY A 9 76.76 -16.25 9.78
N GLY A 10 76.90 -16.14 8.45
CA GLY A 10 76.03 -15.28 7.64
C GLY A 10 74.76 -15.95 7.11
N TRP A 11 74.82 -17.27 6.91
CA TRP A 11 73.72 -18.02 6.29
C TRP A 11 72.42 -18.03 7.15
N PRO A 12 72.45 -18.30 8.46
CA PRO A 12 71.25 -18.29 9.24
C PRO A 12 70.62 -16.88 9.36
N VAL A 13 71.46 -15.84 9.38
CA VAL A 13 70.98 -14.45 9.40
C VAL A 13 70.32 -14.06 8.08
N ALA A 14 70.95 -14.44 6.94
CA ALA A 14 70.38 -14.22 5.62
C ALA A 14 69.08 -15.01 5.43
N PHE A 15 69.01 -16.25 5.87
CA PHE A 15 67.82 -17.08 5.85
C PHE A 15 66.65 -16.44 6.69
N LEU A 16 66.94 -16.01 7.93
CA LEU A 16 65.98 -15.31 8.77
C LEU A 16 65.48 -14.01 8.14
N ALA A 17 66.37 -13.24 7.52
CA ALA A 17 65.98 -12.00 6.83
C ALA A 17 65.05 -12.28 5.61
N ILE A 18 65.31 -13.34 4.85
CA ILE A 18 64.45 -13.73 3.73
C ILE A 18 63.08 -14.21 4.23
N VAL A 19 63.04 -15.04 5.30
CA VAL A 19 61.78 -15.48 5.91
C VAL A 19 60.97 -14.30 6.45
N PHE A 20 61.62 -13.35 7.10
CA PHE A 20 60.97 -12.14 7.59
C PHE A 20 60.44 -11.25 6.47
N ALA A 21 61.22 -11.09 5.39
CA ALA A 21 60.77 -10.35 4.20
C ALA A 21 59.56 -11.00 3.53
N LEU A 22 59.57 -12.35 3.40
CA LEU A 22 58.43 -13.10 2.88
C LEU A 22 57.19 -12.99 3.77
N PHE A 23 57.40 -13.02 5.10
CA PHE A 23 56.31 -12.80 6.06
C PHE A 23 55.70 -11.38 5.94
N LEU A 24 56.53 -10.34 5.82
CA LEU A 24 56.06 -8.98 5.61
C LEU A 24 55.30 -8.82 4.28
N LEU A 25 55.79 -9.46 3.23
CA LEU A 25 55.14 -9.45 1.92
C LEU A 25 53.78 -10.18 1.95
N ALA A 26 53.74 -11.34 2.62
CA ALA A 26 52.49 -12.09 2.82
C ALA A 26 51.49 -11.31 3.72
N ALA A 27 51.99 -10.68 4.78
CA ALA A 27 51.18 -9.83 5.65
C ALA A 27 50.61 -8.60 4.88
N GLY A 28 51.45 -7.91 4.10
CA GLY A 28 51.04 -6.81 3.23
C GLY A 28 49.99 -7.23 2.19
N MET A 29 50.21 -8.34 1.52
CA MET A 29 49.29 -8.90 0.52
C MET A 29 47.95 -9.30 1.16
N SER A 30 47.99 -9.89 2.37
CA SER A 30 46.77 -10.22 3.12
C SER A 30 45.99 -8.99 3.57
N ALA A 31 46.68 -7.90 3.96
CA ALA A 31 46.07 -6.64 4.34
C ALA A 31 45.37 -5.97 3.11
N VAL A 32 46.04 -5.93 1.96
CA VAL A 32 45.48 -5.42 0.73
C VAL A 32 44.24 -6.24 0.32
N ARG A 33 44.32 -7.56 0.36
CA ARG A 33 43.18 -8.45 0.04
C ARG A 33 42.00 -8.28 0.99
N ARG A 34 42.24 -7.94 2.27
CA ARG A 34 41.18 -7.65 3.25
C ARG A 34 40.45 -6.34 2.97
N LEU A 35 41.06 -5.40 2.24
CA LEU A 35 40.47 -4.13 1.84
C LEU A 35 39.80 -4.19 0.47
N THR A 36 40.43 -4.89 -0.50
CA THR A 36 39.89 -4.93 -1.89
C THR A 36 38.72 -5.87 -2.06
N ARG A 37 38.76 -7.08 -1.47
CA ARG A 37 37.69 -8.06 -1.61
C ARG A 37 36.28 -7.55 -1.22
N PRO A 38 36.09 -6.84 -0.10
CA PRO A 38 34.76 -6.28 0.21
C PRO A 38 34.31 -5.22 -0.79
N MET A 39 35.23 -4.46 -1.36
CA MET A 39 34.90 -3.48 -2.39
C MET A 39 34.48 -4.13 -3.70
N ASP A 40 35.20 -5.16 -4.14
CA ASP A 40 34.82 -5.91 -5.34
C ASP A 40 33.42 -6.55 -5.18
N SER A 41 33.13 -7.12 -3.99
CA SER A 41 31.82 -7.69 -3.71
C SER A 41 30.69 -6.64 -3.68
N LEU A 42 30.96 -5.39 -3.24
CA LEU A 42 30.00 -4.29 -3.30
C LEU A 42 29.72 -3.86 -4.75
N ILE A 43 30.77 -3.78 -5.59
CA ILE A 43 30.61 -3.42 -7.02
C ILE A 43 29.80 -4.50 -7.75
N ASP A 44 30.14 -5.78 -7.55
CA ASP A 44 29.40 -6.90 -8.15
C ASP A 44 27.94 -6.92 -7.68
N ALA A 45 27.71 -6.68 -6.38
CA ALA A 45 26.38 -6.61 -5.81
C ALA A 45 25.57 -5.43 -6.37
N ALA A 46 26.20 -4.27 -6.57
CA ALA A 46 25.55 -3.11 -7.20
C ALA A 46 25.14 -3.40 -8.65
N GLY A 47 25.98 -4.07 -9.42
CA GLY A 47 25.66 -4.52 -10.78
C GLY A 47 24.49 -5.51 -10.82
N ARG A 48 24.39 -6.40 -9.84
CA ARG A 48 23.23 -7.32 -9.72
C ARG A 48 21.95 -6.56 -9.35
N ILE A 49 22.01 -5.57 -8.46
CA ILE A 49 20.86 -4.71 -8.16
C ILE A 49 20.40 -3.94 -9.40
N GLU A 50 21.33 -3.40 -10.20
CA GLU A 50 21.02 -2.74 -11.48
C GLU A 50 20.31 -3.69 -12.45
N ALA A 51 20.70 -4.98 -12.46
CA ALA A 51 20.04 -6.02 -13.23
C ALA A 51 18.70 -6.52 -12.65
N GLY A 52 18.23 -5.94 -11.54
CA GLY A 52 16.95 -6.26 -10.90
C GLY A 52 17.01 -7.43 -9.89
N ASP A 53 18.19 -7.91 -9.53
CA ASP A 53 18.36 -8.91 -8.48
C ASP A 53 18.56 -8.23 -7.12
N TYR A 54 17.47 -7.96 -6.44
CA TYR A 54 17.46 -7.35 -5.11
C TYR A 54 17.68 -8.36 -3.96
N SER A 55 17.91 -9.64 -4.26
CA SER A 55 18.18 -10.66 -3.22
C SER A 55 19.63 -10.68 -2.73
N VAL A 56 20.47 -9.86 -3.34
CA VAL A 56 21.90 -9.77 -3.05
C VAL A 56 22.18 -9.27 -1.65
N GLN A 57 23.09 -9.95 -0.96
CA GLN A 57 23.66 -9.52 0.30
C GLN A 57 25.19 -9.52 0.21
N VAL A 58 25.83 -8.52 0.77
CA VAL A 58 27.27 -8.37 0.87
C VAL A 58 27.73 -8.77 2.26
N PRO A 59 28.80 -9.55 2.40
CA PRO A 59 29.37 -9.90 3.72
C PRO A 59 29.79 -8.65 4.50
N GLU A 60 29.29 -8.48 5.72
CA GLU A 60 29.67 -7.40 6.63
C GLU A 60 31.02 -7.68 7.29
N SER A 61 32.10 -7.66 6.50
CA SER A 61 33.45 -8.03 6.91
C SER A 61 34.47 -6.91 6.64
N GLY A 62 35.59 -6.92 7.35
CA GLY A 62 36.67 -5.93 7.18
C GLY A 62 36.69 -4.83 8.25
N PRO A 63 37.35 -3.69 8.00
CA PRO A 63 37.40 -2.53 8.87
C PRO A 63 36.00 -1.98 9.18
N ARG A 64 35.88 -1.23 10.29
CA ARG A 64 34.59 -0.72 10.79
C ARG A 64 33.83 0.07 9.73
N ASP A 65 34.52 0.92 8.98
CA ASP A 65 33.90 1.76 7.95
C ASP A 65 33.32 0.93 6.80
N LEU A 66 34.06 -0.09 6.34
CA LEU A 66 33.56 -1.00 5.29
C LEU A 66 32.38 -1.85 5.76
N ARG A 67 32.36 -2.28 7.00
CA ARG A 67 31.21 -2.98 7.60
C ARG A 67 29.96 -2.10 7.62
N SER A 68 30.13 -0.82 7.99
CA SER A 68 29.01 0.13 7.99
C SER A 68 28.44 0.35 6.59
N VAL A 69 29.30 0.43 5.56
CA VAL A 69 28.86 0.53 4.16
C VAL A 69 28.15 -0.73 3.70
N ALA A 70 28.70 -1.91 4.01
CA ALA A 70 28.06 -3.19 3.66
C ALA A 70 26.70 -3.34 4.37
N HIS A 71 26.59 -2.95 5.62
CA HIS A 71 25.33 -2.95 6.37
C HIS A 71 24.28 -2.02 5.70
N ALA A 72 24.66 -0.77 5.42
CA ALA A 72 23.77 0.19 4.76
C ALA A 72 23.33 -0.30 3.35
N PHE A 73 24.25 -0.95 2.61
CA PHE A 73 23.93 -1.57 1.33
C PHE A 73 22.92 -2.71 1.47
N ASN A 74 23.10 -3.61 2.46
CA ASN A 74 22.19 -4.71 2.72
C ASN A 74 20.80 -4.22 3.13
N GLU A 75 20.73 -3.17 3.98
CA GLU A 75 19.45 -2.52 4.31
C GLU A 75 18.75 -1.93 3.07
N MET A 76 19.51 -1.23 2.21
CA MET A 76 18.97 -0.69 0.96
C MET A 76 18.46 -1.83 0.04
N SER A 77 19.25 -2.90 -0.14
CA SER A 77 18.86 -4.07 -0.92
C SER A 77 17.58 -4.72 -0.40
N ALA A 78 17.47 -4.88 0.93
CA ALA A 78 16.28 -5.42 1.57
C ALA A 78 15.03 -4.55 1.32
N ARG A 79 15.17 -3.21 1.40
CA ARG A 79 14.08 -2.26 1.11
C ARG A 79 13.66 -2.32 -0.36
N LEU A 80 14.63 -2.38 -1.29
CA LEU A 80 14.35 -2.52 -2.72
C LEU A 80 13.63 -3.84 -3.03
N LYS A 81 14.08 -4.93 -2.41
CA LYS A 81 13.42 -6.24 -2.54
C LYS A 81 11.97 -6.19 -2.05
N ALA A 82 11.73 -5.68 -0.86
CA ALA A 82 10.38 -5.54 -0.31
C ALA A 82 9.48 -4.68 -1.20
N SER A 83 10.00 -3.56 -1.72
CA SER A 83 9.28 -2.69 -2.65
C SER A 83 8.95 -3.38 -3.98
N ASP A 84 9.88 -4.17 -4.55
CA ASP A 84 9.64 -4.90 -5.79
C ASP A 84 8.63 -6.06 -5.60
N GLU A 85 8.73 -6.79 -4.49
CA GLU A 85 7.77 -7.84 -4.10
C GLU A 85 6.37 -7.25 -3.92
N GLN A 86 6.26 -6.12 -3.23
CA GLN A 86 4.99 -5.40 -3.06
C GLN A 86 4.43 -4.95 -4.41
N ARG A 87 5.26 -4.39 -5.30
CA ARG A 87 4.84 -3.98 -6.65
C ARG A 87 4.38 -5.16 -7.50
N ARG A 88 5.09 -6.29 -7.45
CA ARG A 88 4.70 -7.52 -8.17
C ARG A 88 3.39 -8.09 -7.64
N GLY A 89 3.23 -8.14 -6.32
CA GLY A 89 1.98 -8.55 -5.68
C GLY A 89 0.82 -7.66 -6.13
N PHE A 90 1.01 -6.33 -6.08
CA PHE A 90 0.03 -5.36 -6.56
C PHE A 90 -0.41 -5.61 -8.02
N MET A 91 0.55 -5.85 -8.94
CA MET A 91 0.22 -6.13 -10.35
C MET A 91 -0.49 -7.47 -10.55
N ALA A 92 -0.15 -8.49 -9.76
CA ALA A 92 -0.82 -9.78 -9.82
C ALA A 92 -2.27 -9.70 -9.34
N GLU A 93 -2.52 -8.98 -8.24
CA GLU A 93 -3.89 -8.74 -7.72
C GLU A 93 -4.72 -7.92 -8.71
N LEU A 94 -4.16 -6.83 -9.27
CA LEU A 94 -4.84 -6.06 -10.32
C LEU A 94 -5.25 -6.94 -11.50
N ALA A 95 -4.33 -7.78 -12.01
CA ALA A 95 -4.62 -8.68 -13.11
C ALA A 95 -5.76 -9.65 -12.78
N HIS A 96 -5.85 -10.09 -11.51
CA HIS A 96 -6.93 -10.94 -11.03
C HIS A 96 -8.26 -10.20 -10.97
N GLU A 97 -8.29 -9.00 -10.39
CA GLU A 97 -9.50 -8.16 -10.27
C GLU A 97 -10.04 -7.71 -11.65
N PHE A 98 -9.19 -7.48 -12.64
CA PHE A 98 -9.61 -7.21 -14.02
C PHE A 98 -10.15 -8.45 -14.75
N ARG A 99 -9.57 -9.63 -14.49
CA ARG A 99 -9.97 -10.87 -15.20
C ARG A 99 -11.39 -11.26 -14.89
N THR A 100 -11.87 -11.10 -13.67
CA THR A 100 -13.22 -11.49 -13.24
C THR A 100 -14.32 -10.80 -14.05
N PRO A 101 -14.42 -9.45 -14.08
CA PRO A 101 -15.45 -8.77 -14.87
C PRO A 101 -15.29 -9.01 -16.37
N LEU A 102 -14.06 -9.09 -16.89
CA LEU A 102 -13.84 -9.41 -18.31
C LEU A 102 -14.36 -10.81 -18.68
N THR A 103 -14.24 -11.78 -17.78
CA THR A 103 -14.77 -13.13 -17.99
C THR A 103 -16.31 -13.10 -18.04
N VAL A 104 -16.96 -12.32 -17.18
CA VAL A 104 -18.42 -12.14 -17.20
C VAL A 104 -18.86 -11.49 -18.50
N ILE A 105 -18.24 -10.37 -18.90
CA ILE A 105 -18.55 -9.67 -20.15
C ILE A 105 -18.45 -10.63 -21.34
N ARG A 106 -17.32 -11.32 -21.46
CA ARG A 106 -17.06 -12.24 -22.56
C ARG A 106 -18.06 -13.40 -22.58
N GLY A 107 -18.27 -14.08 -21.45
CA GLY A 107 -19.17 -15.23 -21.38
C GLY A 107 -20.62 -14.87 -21.70
N GLN A 108 -21.11 -13.71 -21.22
CA GLN A 108 -22.45 -13.23 -21.56
C GLN A 108 -22.58 -12.83 -23.05
N ALA A 109 -21.55 -12.13 -23.57
CA ALA A 109 -21.56 -11.71 -24.98
C ALA A 109 -21.48 -12.92 -25.93
N GLU A 110 -20.67 -13.93 -25.63
CA GLU A 110 -20.60 -15.19 -26.38
C GLU A 110 -21.92 -15.93 -26.33
N ALA A 111 -22.57 -16.07 -25.16
CA ALA A 111 -23.86 -16.75 -25.02
C ALA A 111 -25.00 -16.05 -25.77
N ILE A 112 -24.98 -14.71 -25.80
CA ILE A 112 -25.93 -13.92 -26.61
C ILE A 112 -25.63 -14.08 -28.11
N GLY A 113 -24.34 -14.00 -28.49
CA GLY A 113 -23.89 -14.15 -29.88
C GLY A 113 -24.21 -15.53 -30.48
N ASP A 114 -24.11 -16.58 -29.69
CA ASP A 114 -24.42 -17.96 -30.07
C ASP A 114 -25.92 -18.28 -29.99
N GLY A 115 -26.77 -17.31 -29.59
CA GLY A 115 -28.23 -17.48 -29.47
C GLY A 115 -28.65 -18.35 -28.28
N VAL A 116 -27.73 -18.61 -27.32
CA VAL A 116 -28.04 -19.34 -26.07
C VAL A 116 -28.88 -18.48 -25.13
N TYR A 117 -28.58 -17.16 -25.09
CA TYR A 117 -29.33 -16.18 -24.32
C TYR A 117 -29.97 -15.15 -25.25
N PRO A 118 -31.19 -14.68 -24.95
CA PRO A 118 -31.77 -13.55 -25.65
C PRO A 118 -31.01 -12.27 -25.34
N GLY A 119 -30.87 -11.36 -26.31
CA GLY A 119 -30.24 -10.05 -26.12
C GLY A 119 -31.16 -9.05 -25.41
N ASP A 120 -31.81 -9.46 -24.34
CA ASP A 120 -32.73 -8.63 -23.54
C ASP A 120 -32.01 -7.94 -22.36
N ALA A 121 -32.75 -7.08 -21.68
CA ALA A 121 -32.21 -6.30 -20.56
C ALA A 121 -31.65 -7.19 -19.41
N ALA A 122 -32.25 -8.36 -19.17
CA ALA A 122 -31.82 -9.26 -18.09
C ALA A 122 -30.45 -9.87 -18.38
N HIS A 123 -30.15 -10.20 -19.64
CA HIS A 123 -28.88 -10.80 -20.04
C HIS A 123 -27.80 -9.75 -20.38
N LEU A 124 -28.22 -8.49 -20.68
CA LEU A 124 -27.28 -7.36 -20.85
C LEU A 124 -26.88 -6.72 -19.54
N SER A 125 -27.72 -6.77 -18.48
CA SER A 125 -27.40 -6.18 -17.17
C SER A 125 -26.07 -6.67 -16.59
N PRO A 126 -25.71 -7.97 -16.57
CA PRO A 126 -24.41 -8.42 -16.05
C PRO A 126 -23.22 -7.84 -16.83
N ILE A 127 -23.36 -7.56 -18.13
CA ILE A 127 -22.33 -6.91 -18.95
C ILE A 127 -22.14 -5.47 -18.49
N LEU A 128 -23.24 -4.73 -18.31
CA LEU A 128 -23.21 -3.34 -17.86
C LEU A 128 -22.62 -3.23 -16.45
N ASP A 129 -23.03 -4.11 -15.53
CA ASP A 129 -22.52 -4.14 -14.16
C ASP A 129 -21.01 -4.45 -14.13
N ALA A 130 -20.55 -5.39 -14.94
CA ALA A 130 -19.15 -5.73 -15.09
C ALA A 130 -18.32 -4.57 -15.70
N THR A 131 -18.91 -3.84 -16.66
CA THR A 131 -18.29 -2.65 -17.26
C THR A 131 -18.13 -1.53 -16.22
N GLN A 132 -19.18 -1.26 -15.43
CA GLN A 132 -19.12 -0.28 -14.33
C GLN A 132 -18.08 -0.66 -13.27
N THR A 133 -17.90 -1.95 -13.03
CA THR A 133 -16.85 -2.45 -12.12
C THR A 133 -15.46 -2.16 -12.67
N LEU A 134 -15.25 -2.37 -13.99
CA LEU A 134 -13.99 -2.03 -14.66
C LEU A 134 -13.69 -0.53 -14.62
N ASP A 135 -14.69 0.32 -14.92
CA ASP A 135 -14.53 1.78 -14.87
C ASP A 135 -14.09 2.23 -13.48
N ARG A 136 -14.70 1.67 -12.43
CA ARG A 136 -14.32 1.94 -11.04
C ARG A 136 -12.89 1.50 -10.74
N LEU A 137 -12.50 0.29 -11.15
CA LEU A 137 -11.12 -0.20 -10.96
C LEU A 137 -10.07 0.68 -11.65
N VAL A 138 -10.38 1.20 -12.85
CA VAL A 138 -9.51 2.12 -13.58
C VAL A 138 -9.34 3.45 -12.83
N GLU A 139 -10.43 4.04 -12.31
CA GLU A 139 -10.35 5.30 -11.55
C GLU A 139 -9.65 5.09 -10.19
N ASP A 140 -9.88 3.96 -9.54
CA ASP A 140 -9.19 3.54 -8.33
C ASP A 140 -7.67 3.46 -8.57
N LEU A 141 -7.26 2.78 -9.64
CA LEU A 141 -5.86 2.66 -10.03
C LEU A 141 -5.23 4.02 -10.35
N ARG A 142 -5.95 4.88 -11.10
CA ARG A 142 -5.51 6.23 -11.41
C ARG A 142 -5.26 7.04 -10.15
N THR A 143 -6.19 6.97 -9.19
CA THR A 143 -6.06 7.68 -7.91
C THR A 143 -4.84 7.20 -7.13
N LEU A 144 -4.63 5.86 -7.03
CA LEU A 144 -3.47 5.29 -6.36
C LEU A 144 -2.15 5.72 -6.99
N VAL A 145 -2.04 5.68 -8.33
CA VAL A 145 -0.81 6.10 -9.04
C VAL A 145 -0.50 7.58 -8.79
N LEU A 146 -1.50 8.45 -8.80
CA LEU A 146 -1.33 9.88 -8.54
C LEU A 146 -0.92 10.15 -7.08
N THR A 147 -1.48 9.41 -6.14
CA THR A 147 -1.17 9.54 -4.71
C THR A 147 0.24 9.04 -4.40
N ASP A 148 0.65 7.90 -4.94
CA ASP A 148 1.99 7.34 -4.76
C ASP A 148 3.09 8.25 -5.32
N ALA A 149 2.82 8.90 -6.44
CA ALA A 149 3.72 9.87 -7.04
C ALA A 149 3.77 11.23 -6.30
N GLY A 150 2.95 11.42 -5.26
CA GLY A 150 2.77 12.72 -4.60
C GLY A 150 2.16 13.79 -5.53
N ASN A 151 1.56 13.36 -6.63
CA ASN A 151 1.02 14.22 -7.70
C ASN A 151 -0.51 14.35 -7.65
N LEU A 152 -1.14 13.92 -6.55
CA LEU A 152 -2.59 14.10 -6.40
C LEU A 152 -2.88 15.60 -6.22
N VAL A 153 -3.30 16.24 -7.32
CA VAL A 153 -3.76 17.64 -7.28
C VAL A 153 -5.15 17.65 -6.66
N LEU A 154 -5.30 18.41 -5.57
CA LEU A 154 -6.58 18.65 -4.89
C LEU A 154 -7.11 20.01 -5.30
N HIS A 155 -8.35 20.04 -5.75
CA HIS A 155 -9.12 21.28 -6.02
C HIS A 155 -9.91 21.63 -4.78
N LYS A 156 -9.22 22.19 -3.77
CA LYS A 156 -9.85 22.52 -2.48
C LYS A 156 -10.71 23.78 -2.61
N GLU A 157 -11.89 23.71 -1.98
CA GLU A 157 -12.81 24.84 -1.86
C GLU A 157 -13.56 24.76 -0.53
N PRO A 158 -14.01 25.92 0.03
CA PRO A 158 -14.83 25.94 1.24
C PRO A 158 -16.12 25.16 1.04
N THR A 159 -16.28 24.06 1.77
CA THR A 159 -17.35 23.09 1.56
C THR A 159 -18.14 22.85 2.85
N ASP A 160 -19.46 22.79 2.75
CA ASP A 160 -20.35 22.27 3.80
C ASP A 160 -20.27 20.74 3.80
N LEU A 161 -19.54 20.19 4.77
CA LEU A 161 -19.36 18.75 4.91
C LEU A 161 -20.64 18.00 5.27
N GLY A 162 -21.56 18.67 5.97
CA GLY A 162 -22.86 18.12 6.34
C GLY A 162 -23.72 17.90 5.12
N ALA A 163 -23.88 18.94 4.28
CA ALA A 163 -24.61 18.84 3.02
C ALA A 163 -23.98 17.79 2.09
N LEU A 164 -22.65 17.81 1.93
CA LEU A 164 -21.93 16.83 1.09
C LEU A 164 -22.20 15.38 1.54
N ALA A 165 -22.16 15.12 2.84
CA ALA A 165 -22.38 13.78 3.39
C ALA A 165 -23.85 13.33 3.24
N ALA A 166 -24.79 14.23 3.48
CA ALA A 166 -26.23 13.96 3.32
C ALA A 166 -26.57 13.64 1.85
N ASP A 167 -26.15 14.48 0.90
CA ASP A 167 -26.34 14.25 -0.54
C ASP A 167 -25.72 12.93 -0.99
N THR A 168 -24.52 12.61 -0.45
CA THR A 168 -23.86 11.33 -0.77
C THR A 168 -24.67 10.17 -0.22
N ALA A 169 -25.15 10.24 1.03
CA ALA A 169 -25.98 9.19 1.62
C ALA A 169 -27.29 9.00 0.84
N GLU A 170 -27.93 10.09 0.41
CA GLU A 170 -29.15 10.03 -0.41
C GLU A 170 -28.91 9.26 -1.74
N SER A 171 -27.77 9.49 -2.37
CA SER A 171 -27.41 8.77 -3.60
C SER A 171 -27.27 7.26 -3.44
N PHE A 172 -27.08 6.76 -2.21
CA PHE A 172 -26.97 5.34 -1.87
C PHE A 172 -28.27 4.70 -1.38
N GLN A 173 -29.38 5.44 -1.26
CA GLN A 173 -30.66 4.91 -0.76
C GLN A 173 -31.16 3.71 -1.58
N THR A 174 -31.18 3.84 -2.90
CA THR A 174 -31.61 2.74 -3.78
C THR A 174 -30.77 1.47 -3.61
N GLN A 175 -29.46 1.64 -3.40
CA GLN A 175 -28.56 0.51 -3.16
C GLN A 175 -28.83 -0.13 -1.78
N ALA A 176 -29.07 0.66 -0.78
CA ALA A 176 -29.40 0.20 0.58
C ALA A 176 -30.75 -0.54 0.59
N GLU A 177 -31.78 0.01 -0.09
CA GLU A 177 -33.09 -0.61 -0.24
C GLU A 177 -32.98 -1.97 -0.95
N ALA A 178 -32.21 -2.05 -2.05
CA ALA A 178 -31.97 -3.29 -2.76
C ALA A 178 -31.28 -4.37 -1.90
N ALA A 179 -30.42 -3.93 -0.96
CA ALA A 179 -29.78 -4.79 0.03
C ALA A 179 -30.64 -5.05 1.28
N HIS A 180 -31.84 -4.47 1.36
CA HIS A 180 -32.71 -4.49 2.56
C HIS A 180 -32.00 -3.95 3.82
N VAL A 181 -31.19 -2.90 3.68
CA VAL A 181 -30.47 -2.23 4.75
C VAL A 181 -31.10 -0.85 4.98
N THR A 182 -31.31 -0.47 6.22
CA THR A 182 -31.78 0.87 6.55
C THR A 182 -30.60 1.83 6.56
N LEU A 183 -30.62 2.86 5.68
CA LEU A 183 -29.61 3.92 5.63
C LEU A 183 -30.19 5.21 6.20
N SER A 184 -29.46 5.84 7.13
CA SER A 184 -29.83 7.13 7.73
C SER A 184 -28.65 8.10 7.76
N ALA A 185 -28.94 9.40 7.65
CA ALA A 185 -27.95 10.46 7.83
C ALA A 185 -28.38 11.39 8.98
N GLU A 186 -27.46 11.69 9.88
CA GLU A 186 -27.65 12.66 10.97
C GLU A 186 -26.56 13.72 10.89
N VAL A 187 -26.94 14.95 10.65
CA VAL A 187 -26.04 16.09 10.53
C VAL A 187 -26.26 17.02 11.71
N ALA A 188 -25.21 17.32 12.46
CA ALA A 188 -25.29 18.30 13.55
C ALA A 188 -25.45 19.72 13.00
N ASP A 189 -26.10 20.56 13.78
CA ASP A 189 -26.23 21.98 13.45
C ASP A 189 -24.89 22.73 13.59
N ASN A 190 -24.75 23.82 12.82
CA ASN A 190 -23.64 24.76 12.92
C ASN A 190 -22.24 24.11 12.69
N LEU A 191 -22.13 23.26 11.69
CA LEU A 191 -20.85 22.69 11.30
C LEU A 191 -19.91 23.74 10.68
N PRO A 192 -18.64 23.72 11.00
CA PRO A 192 -17.67 24.57 10.32
C PRO A 192 -17.49 24.17 8.87
N THR A 193 -17.28 25.14 7.98
CA THR A 193 -16.84 24.86 6.62
C THR A 193 -15.42 24.29 6.63
N VAL A 194 -15.14 23.38 5.73
CA VAL A 194 -13.82 22.75 5.55
C VAL A 194 -13.28 23.06 4.15
N ASP A 195 -11.96 23.27 4.04
CA ASP A 195 -11.30 23.52 2.75
C ASP A 195 -10.85 22.18 2.15
N ILE A 196 -11.69 21.61 1.31
CA ILE A 196 -11.53 20.26 0.76
C ILE A 196 -11.84 20.22 -0.74
N ASP A 197 -11.39 19.17 -1.40
CA ASP A 197 -11.87 18.78 -2.72
C ASP A 197 -13.17 17.97 -2.56
N PRO A 198 -14.35 18.56 -2.85
CA PRO A 198 -15.64 17.94 -2.56
C PRO A 198 -15.88 16.68 -3.39
N ALA A 199 -15.32 16.59 -4.61
CA ALA A 199 -15.45 15.41 -5.45
C ALA A 199 -14.68 14.22 -4.85
N ARG A 200 -13.47 14.47 -4.35
CA ARG A 200 -12.64 13.45 -3.71
C ARG A 200 -13.22 12.99 -2.37
N ILE A 201 -13.70 13.92 -1.53
CA ILE A 201 -14.32 13.55 -0.26
C ILE A 201 -15.67 12.84 -0.46
N ARG A 202 -16.46 13.22 -1.48
CA ARG A 202 -17.66 12.47 -1.89
C ARG A 202 -17.29 11.01 -2.25
N SER A 203 -16.20 10.80 -2.99
CA SER A 203 -15.71 9.46 -3.32
C SER A 203 -15.30 8.67 -2.06
N VAL A 204 -14.64 9.31 -1.10
CA VAL A 204 -14.31 8.69 0.21
C VAL A 204 -15.58 8.22 0.92
N ILE A 205 -16.56 9.12 1.13
CA ILE A 205 -17.82 8.79 1.80
C ILE A 205 -18.56 7.69 1.05
N GLY A 206 -18.60 7.75 -0.28
CA GLY A 206 -19.20 6.71 -1.13
C GLY A 206 -18.54 5.34 -0.95
N ASN A 207 -17.20 5.28 -0.88
CA ASN A 207 -16.47 4.05 -0.60
C ASN A 207 -16.80 3.47 0.79
N LEU A 208 -16.91 4.33 1.80
CA LEU A 208 -17.29 3.91 3.16
C LEU A 208 -18.72 3.38 3.19
N LEU A 209 -19.68 4.08 2.54
CA LEU A 209 -21.07 3.66 2.44
C LEU A 209 -21.24 2.36 1.67
N SER A 210 -20.57 2.23 0.52
CA SER A 210 -20.61 1.01 -0.27
C SER A 210 -20.11 -0.20 0.52
N ASN A 211 -19.05 -0.03 1.30
CA ASN A 211 -18.54 -1.09 2.19
C ASN A 211 -19.54 -1.40 3.31
N ALA A 212 -20.07 -0.40 3.99
CA ALA A 212 -21.02 -0.57 5.08
C ALA A 212 -22.28 -1.32 4.60
N ILE A 213 -22.90 -0.90 3.48
CA ILE A 213 -24.08 -1.57 2.93
C ILE A 213 -23.78 -3.01 2.53
N ARG A 214 -22.62 -3.25 1.91
CA ARG A 214 -22.21 -4.59 1.44
C ARG A 214 -22.02 -5.59 2.58
N HIS A 215 -21.49 -5.13 3.71
CA HIS A 215 -21.15 -5.99 4.85
C HIS A 215 -22.22 -6.01 5.95
N THR A 216 -23.33 -5.31 5.72
CA THR A 216 -24.48 -5.31 6.61
C THR A 216 -25.51 -6.35 6.13
N PRO A 217 -25.91 -7.32 6.94
CA PRO A 217 -26.93 -8.27 6.59
C PRO A 217 -28.30 -7.59 6.41
N SER A 218 -29.20 -8.25 5.65
CA SER A 218 -30.58 -7.80 5.47
C SER A 218 -31.27 -7.52 6.81
N GLY A 219 -31.93 -6.36 6.91
CA GLY A 219 -32.55 -5.85 8.13
C GLY A 219 -31.60 -5.07 9.04
N GLY A 220 -30.32 -4.95 8.67
CA GLY A 220 -29.34 -4.16 9.41
C GLY A 220 -29.44 -2.65 9.16
N LEU A 221 -28.59 -1.88 9.84
CA LEU A 221 -28.58 -0.43 9.85
C LEU A 221 -27.21 0.10 9.42
N VAL A 222 -27.21 1.11 8.55
CA VAL A 222 -26.04 1.95 8.22
C VAL A 222 -26.39 3.39 8.56
N LYS A 223 -25.52 4.06 9.31
CA LYS A 223 -25.71 5.45 9.76
C LYS A 223 -24.53 6.30 9.36
N VAL A 224 -24.80 7.43 8.72
CA VAL A 224 -23.83 8.50 8.49
C VAL A 224 -24.08 9.57 9.54
N GLY A 225 -23.06 9.90 10.31
CA GLY A 225 -23.09 10.99 11.28
C GLY A 225 -22.12 12.10 10.87
N VAL A 226 -22.52 13.37 10.93
CA VAL A 226 -21.60 14.49 10.76
C VAL A 226 -21.66 15.37 11.99
N SER A 227 -20.51 15.65 12.58
CA SER A 227 -20.37 16.46 13.79
C SER A 227 -19.16 17.39 13.72
N GLY A 228 -19.19 18.47 14.48
CA GLY A 228 -18.05 19.38 14.65
C GLY A 228 -17.48 19.27 16.06
N SER A 229 -16.16 19.32 16.20
CA SER A 229 -15.48 19.36 17.49
C SER A 229 -14.31 20.35 17.42
N GLY A 230 -14.50 21.53 18.01
CA GLY A 230 -13.49 22.59 17.96
C GLY A 230 -13.21 23.05 16.53
N ASN A 231 -11.97 22.83 16.06
CA ASN A 231 -11.53 23.18 14.70
C ASN A 231 -11.53 21.97 13.76
N GLU A 232 -12.35 20.97 14.03
CA GLU A 232 -12.42 19.74 13.24
C GLU A 232 -13.87 19.43 12.86
N ALA A 233 -14.06 18.95 11.64
CA ALA A 233 -15.30 18.34 11.18
C ALA A 233 -15.10 16.84 11.04
N VAL A 234 -16.05 16.06 11.53
CA VAL A 234 -15.95 14.61 11.63
C VAL A 234 -17.14 13.97 10.92
N VAL A 235 -16.87 13.10 9.97
CA VAL A 235 -17.86 12.19 9.38
C VAL A 235 -17.65 10.79 9.98
N THR A 236 -18.73 10.19 10.44
CA THR A 236 -18.73 8.79 10.89
C THR A 236 -19.67 7.96 10.01
N VAL A 237 -19.20 6.81 9.56
CA VAL A 237 -20.05 5.79 8.94
C VAL A 237 -20.05 4.58 9.86
N THR A 238 -21.21 4.24 10.38
CA THR A 238 -21.39 3.12 11.31
C THR A 238 -22.34 2.10 10.68
N ASP A 239 -21.99 0.84 10.75
CA ASP A 239 -22.83 -0.28 10.32
C ASP A 239 -23.05 -1.29 11.45
N THR A 240 -24.10 -2.10 11.31
CA THR A 240 -24.40 -3.24 12.19
C THR A 240 -24.05 -4.57 11.51
N GLY A 241 -22.99 -4.57 10.72
CA GLY A 241 -22.55 -5.72 9.93
C GLY A 241 -21.75 -6.76 10.71
N ASP A 242 -21.11 -7.65 9.95
CA ASP A 242 -20.34 -8.78 10.53
C ASP A 242 -19.10 -8.33 11.32
N GLY A 243 -18.68 -7.07 11.15
CA GLY A 243 -17.46 -6.54 11.75
C GLY A 243 -16.19 -7.09 11.09
N ILE A 244 -15.03 -6.57 11.55
CA ILE A 244 -13.71 -6.89 11.01
C ILE A 244 -12.95 -7.73 12.04
N PRO A 245 -12.37 -8.87 11.64
CA PRO A 245 -11.51 -9.67 12.50
C PRO A 245 -10.34 -8.87 13.08
N PRO A 246 -9.97 -9.04 14.35
CA PRO A 246 -8.90 -8.27 15.00
C PRO A 246 -7.56 -8.34 14.29
N GLU A 247 -7.25 -9.45 13.64
CA GLU A 247 -6.03 -9.67 12.87
C GLU A 247 -5.97 -8.80 11.59
N LEU A 248 -7.11 -8.40 11.03
CA LEU A 248 -7.18 -7.55 9.84
C LEU A 248 -7.23 -6.05 10.18
N LEU A 249 -7.64 -5.67 11.39
CA LEU A 249 -7.79 -4.26 11.79
C LEU A 249 -6.52 -3.42 11.57
N PRO A 250 -5.30 -3.89 11.90
CA PRO A 250 -4.08 -3.12 11.65
C PRO A 250 -3.80 -2.86 10.16
N HIS A 251 -4.37 -3.69 9.29
CA HIS A 251 -4.07 -3.76 7.86
C HIS A 251 -5.23 -3.29 6.96
N VAL A 252 -6.38 -2.86 7.53
CA VAL A 252 -7.60 -2.56 6.75
C VAL A 252 -7.43 -1.44 5.71
N PHE A 253 -6.45 -0.56 5.91
CA PHE A 253 -6.10 0.51 4.98
C PHE A 253 -4.99 0.13 4.01
N GLU A 254 -4.45 -1.07 4.09
CA GLU A 254 -3.51 -1.60 3.11
C GLU A 254 -4.27 -2.05 1.85
N ARG A 255 -3.59 -2.02 0.72
CA ARG A 255 -4.17 -2.39 -0.58
C ARG A 255 -4.47 -3.87 -0.64
N PHE A 256 -5.61 -4.24 -1.24
CA PHE A 256 -6.09 -5.62 -1.42
C PHE A 256 -6.35 -6.41 -0.14
N VAL A 257 -6.32 -5.76 1.01
CA VAL A 257 -6.72 -6.43 2.25
C VAL A 257 -8.24 -6.59 2.26
N LYS A 258 -8.68 -7.84 2.33
CA LYS A 258 -10.09 -8.23 2.40
C LYS A 258 -10.25 -9.51 3.20
N GLY A 259 -11.42 -9.71 3.79
CA GLY A 259 -11.79 -11.00 4.38
C GLY A 259 -11.91 -12.10 3.31
N ALA A 260 -11.72 -13.36 3.68
CA ALA A 260 -11.69 -14.49 2.75
C ALA A 260 -12.94 -14.59 1.85
N SER A 261 -14.09 -14.09 2.31
CA SER A 261 -15.37 -14.12 1.59
C SER A 261 -15.85 -12.73 1.15
N SER A 262 -15.05 -11.67 1.36
CA SER A 262 -15.49 -10.30 1.06
C SER A 262 -15.45 -10.02 -0.44
N PRO A 263 -16.56 -9.65 -1.08
CA PRO A 263 -16.57 -9.21 -2.46
C PRO A 263 -15.96 -7.79 -2.56
N GLY A 264 -15.24 -7.52 -3.63
CA GLY A 264 -14.62 -6.22 -3.92
C GLY A 264 -13.12 -6.28 -4.08
N SER A 265 -12.53 -5.19 -4.58
CA SER A 265 -11.11 -5.12 -4.92
C SER A 265 -10.16 -4.99 -3.72
N GLY A 266 -10.66 -4.63 -2.54
CA GLY A 266 -9.80 -4.29 -1.39
C GLY A 266 -9.02 -2.98 -1.57
N LEU A 267 -9.38 -2.15 -2.55
CA LEU A 267 -8.74 -0.85 -2.81
C LEU A 267 -9.48 0.32 -2.16
N GLY A 268 -10.79 0.23 -1.95
CA GLY A 268 -11.62 1.36 -1.55
C GLY A 268 -11.19 2.01 -0.23
N LEU A 269 -10.84 1.24 0.82
CA LEU A 269 -10.38 1.79 2.09
C LEU A 269 -8.96 2.37 2.01
N ALA A 270 -8.07 1.75 1.22
CA ALA A 270 -6.73 2.28 0.96
C ALA A 270 -6.82 3.64 0.25
N ILE A 271 -7.64 3.74 -0.80
CA ILE A 271 -7.87 4.99 -1.54
C ILE A 271 -8.50 6.07 -0.63
N ALA A 272 -9.49 5.69 0.18
CA ALA A 272 -10.10 6.60 1.14
C ALA A 272 -9.05 7.15 2.11
N HIS A 273 -8.19 6.30 2.65
CA HIS A 273 -7.10 6.68 3.54
C HIS A 273 -6.10 7.63 2.86
N ASP A 274 -5.70 7.32 1.63
CA ASP A 274 -4.75 8.14 0.88
C ASP A 274 -5.32 9.53 0.54
N ILE A 275 -6.59 9.60 0.11
CA ILE A 275 -7.28 10.87 -0.16
C ILE A 275 -7.40 11.71 1.11
N VAL A 276 -7.79 11.11 2.23
CA VAL A 276 -7.93 11.81 3.52
C VAL A 276 -6.59 12.35 4.00
N ASN A 277 -5.53 11.55 3.90
CA ASN A 277 -4.17 11.98 4.24
C ASN A 277 -3.71 13.15 3.36
N ALA A 278 -4.00 13.13 2.06
CA ALA A 278 -3.69 14.22 1.14
C ALA A 278 -4.42 15.53 1.52
N HIS A 279 -5.60 15.43 2.17
CA HIS A 279 -6.31 16.59 2.74
C HIS A 279 -5.75 17.03 4.10
N GLY A 280 -4.78 16.30 4.69
CA GLY A 280 -4.26 16.54 6.04
C GLY A 280 -5.22 16.10 7.14
N GLY A 281 -6.19 15.25 6.80
CA GLY A 281 -7.15 14.64 7.71
C GLY A 281 -6.66 13.32 8.30
N LYS A 282 -7.56 12.61 9.00
CA LYS A 282 -7.30 11.29 9.59
C LYS A 282 -8.48 10.35 9.35
N LEU A 283 -8.18 9.11 9.01
CA LEU A 283 -9.17 8.03 8.89
C LEU A 283 -8.90 6.98 9.96
N GLU A 284 -9.89 6.63 10.75
CA GLU A 284 -9.80 5.66 11.85
C GLU A 284 -10.92 4.63 11.73
N VAL A 285 -10.64 3.40 12.18
CA VAL A 285 -11.60 2.31 12.19
C VAL A 285 -11.74 1.73 13.60
N GLN A 286 -12.97 1.44 14.00
CA GLN A 286 -13.31 0.67 15.19
C GLN A 286 -14.29 -0.41 14.78
N SER A 287 -13.98 -1.66 15.08
CA SER A 287 -14.83 -2.79 14.71
C SER A 287 -14.67 -3.94 15.69
N SER A 288 -15.73 -4.71 15.83
CA SER A 288 -15.74 -5.96 16.57
C SER A 288 -16.59 -6.97 15.80
N VAL A 289 -16.12 -8.19 15.70
CA VAL A 289 -16.85 -9.27 15.01
C VAL A 289 -18.25 -9.44 15.60
N GLY A 290 -19.26 -9.41 14.73
CA GLY A 290 -20.67 -9.54 15.09
C GLY A 290 -21.30 -8.27 15.71
N SER A 291 -20.56 -7.15 15.80
CA SER A 291 -21.05 -5.88 16.35
C SER A 291 -21.04 -4.73 15.35
N GLY A 292 -20.53 -4.98 14.14
CA GLY A 292 -20.41 -3.99 13.09
C GLY A 292 -19.11 -3.20 13.10
N THR A 293 -19.07 -2.15 12.26
CA THR A 293 -17.90 -1.31 12.05
C THR A 293 -18.27 0.17 12.15
N THR A 294 -17.38 0.96 12.71
CA THR A 294 -17.44 2.43 12.67
C THR A 294 -16.16 2.94 12.06
N ILE A 295 -16.28 3.70 10.96
CA ILE A 295 -15.16 4.41 10.35
C ILE A 295 -15.37 5.89 10.57
N ARG A 296 -14.32 6.57 11.06
CA ARG A 296 -14.30 7.98 11.39
C ARG A 296 -13.35 8.72 10.48
N LEU A 297 -13.85 9.68 9.73
CA LEU A 297 -13.11 10.63 8.91
C LEU A 297 -13.04 11.97 9.64
N THR A 298 -11.86 12.45 9.97
CA THR A 298 -11.63 13.76 10.60
C THR A 298 -10.93 14.69 9.63
N LEU A 299 -11.47 15.88 9.43
CA LEU A 299 -10.93 16.95 8.59
C LEU A 299 -10.76 18.22 9.41
N ARG A 300 -9.72 19.01 9.14
CA ARG A 300 -9.53 20.30 9.80
C ARG A 300 -10.42 21.34 9.15
N SER A 301 -11.13 22.10 10.00
CA SER A 301 -11.89 23.26 9.57
C SER A 301 -10.95 24.30 8.96
N SER A 302 -11.43 25.01 7.96
CA SER A 302 -10.84 26.27 7.51
C SER A 302 -11.03 27.27 8.64
N GLY A 303 -10.02 27.42 9.51
CA GLY A 303 -10.11 28.43 10.57
C GLY A 303 -10.40 29.79 9.92
N VAL A 304 -11.57 30.34 10.20
CA VAL A 304 -11.81 31.75 9.97
C VAL A 304 -10.91 32.45 10.97
N GLY A 305 -9.75 32.97 10.47
CA GLY A 305 -8.91 33.89 11.21
C GLY A 305 -9.60 35.24 11.36
#